data_b6cb661a72b892cf994058e57410e75a
#
_entry.id   b6cb661a72b892cf994058e57410e75a
#
_cell.length_a   1.000
_cell.length_b   1.000
_cell.length_c   1.000
_cell.angle_alpha   90.00
_cell.angle_beta   90.00
_cell.angle_gamma   90.00
#
_symmetry.space_group_name_H-M   'P 1'
#
loop_
_entity.id
_entity.type
_entity.pdbx_description
1 polymer ?
#
loop_
_entity_poly.entity_id
_entity_poly.type
_entity_poly.pdbx_seq_one_letter_code
_entity_poly.pdbx_strand_id
1 'polypeptide(L)'
;MTRGLARPVAVALIRRNDEILVFEVPDPVERLTGWRLPGGTIEFGERGRETVVREIREELDVEVVDVGYLGTVENIFTYLGVAGHDLVRVYAARFADEQVYERARFECVEANGAQFTCIWKPIADFRAGTPLYPDGLLELIR
;
A
#
# COMPACT_ATOMS: atom_id res chain seq x y z
N MET A 1 3.38 6.12 -24.62
CA MET A 1 3.79 4.81 -24.13
C MET A 1 4.83 4.94 -23.03
N THR A 2 4.63 4.28 -21.92
CA THR A 2 5.49 4.41 -20.74
C THR A 2 6.45 3.24 -20.52
N ARG A 3 6.56 2.35 -21.52
CA ARG A 3 7.42 1.18 -21.39
C ARG A 3 8.87 1.60 -21.17
N GLY A 4 9.48 1.00 -20.16
CA GLY A 4 10.85 1.32 -19.76
C GLY A 4 10.97 2.49 -18.79
N LEU A 5 9.84 3.06 -18.33
CA LEU A 5 9.85 4.10 -17.31
C LEU A 5 9.50 3.54 -15.95
N ALA A 6 10.23 3.98 -14.92
CA ALA A 6 9.88 3.67 -13.55
C ALA A 6 8.68 4.53 -13.13
N ARG A 7 7.78 3.97 -12.36
CA ARG A 7 6.56 4.62 -11.91
C ARG A 7 6.68 5.05 -10.45
N PRO A 8 6.47 6.33 -10.12
CA PRO A 8 6.46 6.75 -8.72
C PRO A 8 5.13 6.38 -8.06
N VAL A 9 5.22 5.76 -6.88
CA VAL A 9 4.06 5.30 -6.12
C VAL A 9 4.23 5.75 -4.68
N ALA A 10 3.15 6.13 -4.02
CA ALA A 10 3.14 6.43 -2.59
C ALA A 10 2.14 5.53 -1.89
N VAL A 11 2.55 4.93 -0.78
CA VAL A 11 1.72 4.02 0.00
C VAL A 11 1.67 4.44 1.46
N ALA A 12 0.61 4.02 2.15
CA ALA A 12 0.36 4.38 3.53
C ALA A 12 0.60 3.18 4.46
N LEU A 13 1.46 3.36 5.44
CA LEU A 13 1.62 2.42 6.54
C LEU A 13 0.73 2.91 7.69
N ILE A 14 -0.40 2.24 7.88
CA ILE A 14 -1.37 2.54 8.93
C ILE A 14 -1.35 1.40 9.93
N ARG A 15 -1.06 1.72 11.19
CA ARG A 15 -0.91 0.71 12.24
C ARG A 15 -2.07 0.77 13.22
N ARG A 16 -2.45 -0.40 13.69
CA ARG A 16 -3.35 -0.56 14.83
C ARG A 16 -2.68 -1.55 15.79
N ASN A 17 -2.08 -1.05 16.88
CA ASN A 17 -1.26 -1.86 17.77
C ASN A 17 -0.12 -2.54 16.97
N ASP A 18 -0.06 -3.86 16.98
CA ASP A 18 0.96 -4.61 16.27
C ASP A 18 0.50 -5.10 14.89
N GLU A 19 -0.56 -4.50 14.37
CA GLU A 19 -1.10 -4.83 13.06
C GLU A 19 -0.93 -3.69 12.08
N ILE A 20 -0.89 -4.02 10.81
CA ILE A 20 -0.88 -3.02 9.73
C ILE A 20 -2.02 -3.30 8.75
N LEU A 21 -2.49 -2.24 8.11
CA LEU A 21 -3.57 -2.33 7.14
C LEU A 21 -2.99 -2.73 5.78
N VAL A 22 -3.46 -3.86 5.26
CA VAL A 22 -2.94 -4.43 4.02
C VAL A 22 -4.06 -5.03 3.19
N PHE A 23 -3.79 -5.25 1.92
CA PHE A 23 -4.70 -5.99 1.04
C PHE A 23 -3.96 -7.09 0.32
N GLU A 24 -4.69 -8.14 -0.01
CA GLU A 24 -4.15 -9.32 -0.67
C GLU A 24 -4.01 -9.10 -2.17
N VAL A 25 -2.87 -9.50 -2.72
CA VAL A 25 -2.64 -9.47 -4.16
C VAL A 25 -2.36 -10.91 -4.61
N PRO A 26 -3.36 -11.60 -5.13
CA PRO A 26 -3.15 -12.96 -5.61
C PRO A 26 -2.32 -12.98 -6.89
N ASP A 27 -1.39 -13.92 -6.97
CA ASP A 27 -0.67 -14.19 -8.21
C ASP A 27 -1.24 -15.47 -8.81
N PRO A 28 -2.02 -15.38 -9.89
CA PRO A 28 -2.65 -16.55 -10.48
C PRO A 28 -1.66 -17.52 -11.14
N VAL A 29 -0.45 -17.06 -11.46
CA VAL A 29 0.57 -17.89 -12.12
C VAL A 29 1.34 -18.69 -11.09
N GLU A 30 1.86 -18.04 -10.07
CA GLU A 30 2.69 -18.66 -9.05
C GLU A 30 1.90 -19.19 -7.87
N ARG A 31 0.64 -18.81 -7.77
CA ARG A 31 -0.26 -19.17 -6.67
C ARG A 31 0.23 -18.66 -5.31
N LEU A 32 1.15 -17.70 -5.33
CA LEU A 32 1.60 -17.05 -4.12
C LEU A 32 0.72 -15.85 -3.84
N THR A 33 0.29 -15.74 -2.61
CA THR A 33 -0.47 -14.58 -2.18
C THR A 33 0.50 -13.61 -1.52
N GLY A 34 0.59 -12.40 -2.05
CA GLY A 34 1.33 -11.32 -1.44
C GLY A 34 0.39 -10.31 -0.82
N TRP A 35 0.91 -9.49 0.08
CA TRP A 35 0.17 -8.44 0.75
C TRP A 35 0.83 -7.11 0.45
N ARG A 36 0.02 -6.06 0.28
CA ARG A 36 0.49 -4.72 -0.05
C ARG A 36 -0.19 -3.67 0.81
N LEU A 37 0.47 -2.52 0.94
CA LEU A 37 -0.11 -1.35 1.59
C LEU A 37 -1.00 -0.60 0.60
N PRO A 38 -2.08 0.04 1.07
CA PRO A 38 -2.91 0.88 0.19
C PRO A 38 -2.16 2.14 -0.24
N GLY A 39 -2.49 2.63 -1.42
CA GLY A 39 -1.86 3.81 -2.01
C GLY A 39 -2.02 3.81 -3.51
N GLY A 40 -1.20 4.57 -4.21
CA GLY A 40 -1.28 4.64 -5.66
C GLY A 40 -0.22 5.52 -6.30
N THR A 41 -0.39 5.76 -7.59
CA THR A 41 0.56 6.50 -8.40
C THR A 41 0.60 7.98 -7.99
N ILE A 42 1.81 8.49 -7.83
CA ILE A 42 2.03 9.93 -7.61
C ILE A 42 1.78 10.62 -8.95
N GLU A 43 0.83 11.55 -8.97
CA GLU A 43 0.50 12.27 -10.18
C GLU A 43 1.47 13.43 -10.40
N PHE A 44 1.61 13.84 -11.66
CA PHE A 44 2.49 14.94 -12.00
C PHE A 44 2.10 16.19 -11.19
N GLY A 45 3.11 16.78 -10.53
CA GLY A 45 2.89 17.97 -9.69
C GLY A 45 2.41 17.69 -8.28
N GLU A 46 2.19 16.42 -7.92
CA GLU A 46 1.71 16.00 -6.62
C GLU A 46 2.89 15.53 -5.76
N ARG A 47 2.89 15.90 -4.48
CA ARG A 47 3.86 15.35 -3.54
C ARG A 47 3.37 13.99 -3.05
N GLY A 48 4.32 13.11 -2.68
CA GLY A 48 3.95 11.77 -2.20
C GLY A 48 2.98 11.78 -1.03
N ARG A 49 3.16 12.72 -0.07
CA ARG A 49 2.23 12.84 1.06
C ARG A 49 0.82 13.23 0.63
N GLU A 50 0.71 14.04 -0.42
CA GLU A 50 -0.58 14.43 -0.97
C GLU A 50 -1.25 13.24 -1.65
N THR A 51 -0.44 12.41 -2.34
CA THR A 51 -0.91 11.18 -2.96
C THR A 51 -1.54 10.26 -1.94
N VAL A 52 -0.86 10.07 -0.79
CA VAL A 52 -1.36 9.20 0.28
C VAL A 52 -2.73 9.68 0.76
N VAL A 53 -2.87 10.97 1.02
CA VAL A 53 -4.14 11.53 1.49
C VAL A 53 -5.25 11.31 0.45
N ARG A 54 -4.94 11.60 -0.81
CA ARG A 54 -5.90 11.47 -1.91
C ARG A 54 -6.31 10.01 -2.14
N GLU A 55 -5.33 9.12 -2.25
CA GLU A 55 -5.59 7.71 -2.54
C GLU A 55 -6.38 7.03 -1.42
N ILE A 56 -6.05 7.31 -0.17
CA ILE A 56 -6.78 6.72 0.95
C ILE A 56 -8.22 7.25 0.96
N ARG A 57 -8.43 8.52 0.66
CA ARG A 57 -9.78 9.08 0.55
C ARG A 57 -10.57 8.41 -0.57
N GLU A 58 -9.94 8.24 -1.73
CA GLU A 58 -10.60 7.64 -2.89
C GLU A 58 -10.91 6.15 -2.69
N GLU A 59 -9.97 5.42 -2.11
CA GLU A 59 -10.09 3.96 -1.98
C GLU A 59 -10.86 3.52 -0.76
N LEU A 60 -10.64 4.17 0.39
CA LEU A 60 -11.21 3.77 1.67
C LEU A 60 -12.30 4.71 2.17
N ASP A 61 -12.47 5.86 1.54
CA ASP A 61 -13.44 6.89 1.95
C ASP A 61 -13.21 7.34 3.40
N VAL A 62 -11.95 7.52 3.78
CA VAL A 62 -11.56 8.02 5.09
C VAL A 62 -10.45 9.05 4.96
N GLU A 63 -10.30 9.90 5.96
CA GLU A 63 -9.24 10.90 6.02
C GLU A 63 -8.08 10.40 6.88
N VAL A 64 -6.85 10.69 6.44
CA VAL A 64 -5.65 10.43 7.22
C VAL A 64 -4.95 11.73 7.57
N VAL A 65 -4.23 11.69 8.68
CA VAL A 65 -3.45 12.82 9.21
C VAL A 65 -2.07 12.33 9.63
N ASP A 66 -1.20 13.25 10.01
CA ASP A 66 0.15 12.94 10.51
C ASP A 66 0.94 12.08 9.53
N VAL A 67 0.89 12.46 8.25
CA VAL A 67 1.59 11.73 7.19
C VAL A 67 3.07 12.05 7.23
N GLY A 68 3.89 11.02 7.52
CA GLY A 68 5.34 11.16 7.66
C GLY A 68 6.10 10.18 6.79
N TYR A 69 7.13 10.67 6.12
CA TYR A 69 7.94 9.85 5.22
C TYR A 69 8.81 8.86 6.00
N LEU A 70 8.79 7.59 5.60
CA LEU A 70 9.58 6.53 6.22
C LEU A 70 10.77 6.09 5.37
N GLY A 71 10.60 6.06 4.06
CA GLY A 71 11.65 5.60 3.16
C GLY A 71 11.10 5.29 1.79
N THR A 72 12.02 4.95 0.87
CA THR A 72 11.66 4.56 -0.50
C THR A 72 12.27 3.20 -0.80
N VAL A 73 11.47 2.31 -1.38
CA VAL A 73 11.94 1.00 -1.84
C VAL A 73 11.64 0.87 -3.33
N GLU A 74 12.45 0.12 -4.03
CA GLU A 74 12.24 -0.12 -5.45
C GLU A 74 11.61 -1.49 -5.63
N ASN A 75 10.61 -1.56 -6.50
CA ASN A 75 9.92 -2.80 -6.82
C ASN A 75 10.06 -3.06 -8.32
N ILE A 76 10.91 -4.01 -8.66
CA ILE A 76 11.10 -4.45 -10.05
C ILE A 76 10.47 -5.83 -10.14
N PHE A 77 9.46 -5.97 -10.99
CA PHE A 77 8.61 -7.16 -10.98
C PHE A 77 8.10 -7.50 -12.37
N THR A 78 7.61 -8.73 -12.50
CA THR A 78 6.83 -9.15 -13.65
C THR A 78 5.49 -9.67 -13.13
N TYR A 79 4.40 -9.10 -13.62
CA TYR A 79 3.06 -9.51 -13.22
C TYR A 79 2.24 -9.79 -14.46
N LEU A 80 1.74 -11.02 -14.56
CA LEU A 80 0.98 -11.49 -15.73
C LEU A 80 1.74 -11.23 -17.05
N GLY A 81 3.05 -11.47 -17.03
CA GLY A 81 3.91 -11.31 -18.20
C GLY A 81 4.32 -9.88 -18.52
N VAL A 82 3.92 -8.92 -17.71
CA VAL A 82 4.25 -7.50 -17.93
C VAL A 82 5.30 -7.06 -16.92
N ALA A 83 6.41 -6.53 -17.42
CA ALA A 83 7.48 -6.01 -16.56
C ALA A 83 7.06 -4.67 -15.97
N GLY A 84 7.35 -4.47 -14.68
CA GLY A 84 7.08 -3.22 -14.00
C GLY A 84 8.25 -2.79 -13.14
N HIS A 85 8.34 -1.49 -12.91
CA HIS A 85 9.36 -0.90 -12.04
C HIS A 85 8.73 0.27 -11.29
N ASP A 86 8.52 0.09 -9.99
CA ASP A 86 7.92 1.12 -9.14
C ASP A 86 8.95 1.65 -8.16
N LEU A 87 8.96 2.97 -8.00
CA LEU A 87 9.67 3.64 -6.91
C LEU A 87 8.61 3.91 -5.84
N VAL A 88 8.63 3.13 -4.78
CA VAL A 88 7.57 3.15 -3.77
C VAL A 88 8.01 3.97 -2.57
N ARG A 89 7.39 5.13 -2.40
CA ARG A 89 7.62 6.01 -1.25
C ARG A 89 6.63 5.61 -0.16
N VAL A 90 7.15 5.27 1.01
CA VAL A 90 6.35 4.76 2.12
C VAL A 90 6.16 5.85 3.16
N TYR A 91 4.91 6.08 3.55
CA TYR A 91 4.55 7.10 4.53
C TYR A 91 3.76 6.46 5.65
N ALA A 92 4.13 6.79 6.89
CA ALA A 92 3.26 6.49 8.03
C ALA A 92 2.08 7.46 7.98
N ALA A 93 0.90 6.97 8.34
CA ALA A 93 -0.29 7.80 8.38
C ALA A 93 -1.22 7.28 9.47
N ARG A 94 -2.11 8.14 9.93
CA ARG A 94 -3.05 7.83 10.99
C ARG A 94 -4.45 8.25 10.55
N PHE A 95 -5.46 7.45 10.87
CA PHE A 95 -6.84 7.86 10.61
C PHE A 95 -7.18 9.07 11.48
N ALA A 96 -7.81 10.07 10.86
CA ALA A 96 -8.26 11.27 11.58
C ALA A 96 -9.37 10.94 12.57
N ASP A 97 -10.27 10.02 12.21
CA ASP A 97 -11.36 9.56 13.05
C ASP A 97 -10.96 8.26 13.76
N GLU A 98 -10.83 8.31 15.08
CA GLU A 98 -10.41 7.16 15.88
C GLU A 98 -11.36 5.97 15.73
N GLN A 99 -12.63 6.19 15.43
CA GLN A 99 -13.62 5.12 15.31
C GLN A 99 -13.34 4.23 14.10
N VAL A 100 -12.62 4.75 13.10
CA VAL A 100 -12.25 3.97 11.91
C VAL A 100 -11.39 2.77 12.28
N TYR A 101 -10.58 2.89 13.34
CA TYR A 101 -9.74 1.80 13.80
C TYR A 101 -10.52 0.59 14.32
N GLU A 102 -11.79 0.75 14.60
CA GLU A 102 -12.64 -0.34 15.10
C GLU A 102 -13.16 -1.24 13.98
N ARG A 103 -13.02 -0.82 12.73
CA ARG A 103 -13.44 -1.63 11.60
C ARG A 103 -12.53 -2.84 11.44
N ALA A 104 -13.13 -4.02 11.25
CA ALA A 104 -12.39 -5.25 11.03
C ALA A 104 -11.81 -5.30 9.61
N ARG A 105 -12.51 -4.67 8.66
CA ARG A 105 -12.16 -4.71 7.25
C ARG A 105 -12.67 -3.46 6.54
N PHE A 106 -12.06 -3.17 5.40
CA PHE A 106 -12.45 -2.04 4.56
C PHE A 106 -12.71 -2.55 3.16
N GLU A 107 -13.91 -2.32 2.66
CA GLU A 107 -14.26 -2.61 1.27
C GLU A 107 -13.82 -1.41 0.43
N CYS A 108 -12.91 -1.63 -0.50
CA CYS A 108 -12.22 -0.57 -1.23
C CYS A 108 -12.48 -0.65 -2.72
N VAL A 109 -12.32 0.48 -3.41
CA VAL A 109 -12.53 0.59 -4.85
C VAL A 109 -11.34 1.29 -5.48
N GLU A 110 -10.76 0.69 -6.52
CA GLU A 110 -9.72 1.33 -7.31
C GLU A 110 -10.33 2.28 -8.36
N ALA A 111 -9.49 3.13 -8.96
CA ALA A 111 -9.91 4.09 -9.97
C ALA A 111 -10.60 3.44 -11.16
N ASN A 112 -10.22 2.21 -11.52
CA ASN A 112 -10.82 1.45 -12.61
C ASN A 112 -12.11 0.73 -12.21
N GLY A 113 -12.59 0.90 -10.99
CA GLY A 113 -13.78 0.24 -10.48
C GLY A 113 -13.56 -1.14 -9.88
N ALA A 114 -12.33 -1.66 -9.94
CA ALA A 114 -12.02 -2.95 -9.32
C ALA A 114 -12.15 -2.84 -7.80
N GLN A 115 -12.70 -3.89 -7.19
CA GLN A 115 -12.91 -3.94 -5.74
C GLN A 115 -11.82 -4.77 -5.08
N PHE A 116 -11.42 -4.36 -3.87
CA PHE A 116 -10.47 -5.09 -3.05
C PHE A 116 -10.80 -4.86 -1.59
N THR A 117 -10.22 -5.68 -0.71
CA THR A 117 -10.50 -5.59 0.72
C THR A 117 -9.20 -5.39 1.49
N CYS A 118 -9.17 -4.35 2.33
CA CYS A 118 -8.07 -4.16 3.28
C CYS A 118 -8.44 -4.78 4.62
N ILE A 119 -7.48 -5.43 5.24
CA ILE A 119 -7.62 -6.03 6.57
C ILE A 119 -6.43 -5.68 7.45
N TRP A 120 -6.62 -5.81 8.74
CA TRP A 120 -5.54 -5.69 9.70
C TRP A 120 -4.81 -7.02 9.79
N LYS A 121 -3.49 -6.99 9.64
CA LYS A 121 -2.68 -8.20 9.70
C LYS A 121 -1.49 -7.99 10.62
N PRO A 122 -1.20 -8.95 11.52
CA PRO A 122 -0.09 -8.80 12.46
C PRO A 122 1.26 -8.62 11.74
N ILE A 123 2.04 -7.66 12.20
CA ILE A 123 3.40 -7.45 11.68
C ILE A 123 4.22 -8.74 11.86
N ALA A 124 3.97 -9.46 12.95
CA ALA A 124 4.67 -10.71 13.24
C ALA A 124 4.51 -11.75 12.13
N ASP A 125 3.37 -11.77 11.43
CA ASP A 125 3.16 -12.70 10.32
C ASP A 125 4.16 -12.46 9.21
N PHE A 126 4.43 -11.18 8.89
CA PHE A 126 5.38 -10.81 7.85
C PHE A 126 6.80 -11.13 8.25
N ARG A 127 7.14 -10.92 9.52
CA ARG A 127 8.46 -11.28 10.05
C ARG A 127 8.68 -12.78 10.07
N ALA A 128 7.62 -13.56 10.15
CA ALA A 128 7.68 -15.01 10.10
C ALA A 128 7.72 -15.57 8.68
N GLY A 129 7.60 -14.72 7.64
CA GLY A 129 7.77 -15.16 6.27
C GLY A 129 6.60 -14.91 5.33
N THR A 130 5.46 -14.44 5.81
CA THR A 130 4.35 -14.06 4.92
C THR A 130 4.83 -12.94 3.99
N PRO A 131 4.64 -13.07 2.68
CA PRO A 131 5.13 -12.05 1.73
C PRO A 131 4.46 -10.70 1.92
N LEU A 132 5.27 -9.65 2.05
CA LEU A 132 4.84 -8.26 2.05
C LEU A 132 5.61 -7.56 0.93
N TYR A 133 4.88 -7.05 -0.05
CA TYR A 133 5.49 -6.42 -1.22
C TYR A 133 5.37 -4.91 -1.15
N PRO A 134 6.34 -4.17 -1.70
CA PRO A 134 7.57 -4.69 -2.33
C PRO A 134 8.60 -5.14 -1.30
N ASP A 135 9.60 -5.88 -1.77
CA ASP A 135 10.74 -6.30 -0.93
C ASP A 135 11.41 -5.07 -0.32
N GLY A 136 11.85 -5.20 0.93
CA GLY A 136 12.47 -4.10 1.66
C GLY A 136 11.49 -3.27 2.47
N LEU A 137 10.18 -3.44 2.25
CA LEU A 137 9.17 -2.69 2.98
C LEU A 137 9.21 -3.00 4.48
N LEU A 138 9.38 -4.28 4.82
CA LEU A 138 9.36 -4.70 6.22
C LEU A 138 10.45 -4.04 7.05
N GLU A 139 11.63 -3.76 6.46
CA GLU A 139 12.71 -3.09 7.18
C GLU A 139 12.39 -1.64 7.55
N LEU A 140 11.42 -1.03 6.89
CA LEU A 140 10.97 0.32 7.23
C LEU A 140 10.00 0.35 8.40
N ILE A 141 9.48 -0.81 8.79
CA ILE A 141 8.52 -0.93 9.88
C ILE A 141 9.27 -1.22 11.17
N ARG A 142 9.18 -0.30 12.11
CA ARG A 142 9.88 -0.39 13.38
C ARG A 142 8.94 -0.56 14.56
#